data_0451aa72d347dc1f10e4353aa8a7015d
#
_entry.id   0451aa72d347dc1f10e4353aa8a7015d
#
_cell.length_a   1.000
_cell.length_b   1.000
_cell.length_c   1.000
_cell.angle_alpha   90.00
_cell.angle_beta   90.00
_cell.angle_gamma   90.00
#
_symmetry.space_group_name_H-M   'P 1'
#
loop_
_entity.id
_entity.type
_entity.pdbx_description
1 polymer ?
#
loop_
_entity_poly.entity_id
_entity_poly.type
_entity_poly.pdbx_seq_one_letter_code
_entity_poly.pdbx_strand_id
1 'polypeptide(L)'
;MTDNAAVATRLFTSESVTEGHPDKICDAISDAILDALLEKDPASRVAVETLVTTGQVHVVGEVRTEAYVEIPALVRDTLKSIGFTSSEVGFDGNTCGVNIAIGEQSQEIGAGVDNSTEARAHDEDYDAENDTAGAGDQGLMFGYASNETAEYMPLPIALAHRLSRRLTQVRKEGIVDHLRPDGKTQVTFAYTDDNEPSHLDTVVISTQHDADVDSAWLEGPLRSEVLEWVIKDAGLEKYYTEDTTLLVNPSGSFILGGPMGDAGLTGRKIIVDTYGGMARHGGGAFSGKDPSKVDRSAAYAMRWVAKNIVAAGLADRAEAQVAYAIGRAKPVGLYVETFGNAKEGLSDANIQAAVNQVFDLRPAAIIRELDLLRPIYAQTAAYGHFGRTDIELPWEQLNRVEALRAAAGL
;
A
#
# COMPACT_ATOMS: atom_id res chain seq x y z
N MET A 1 32.69 -31.69 19.60
CA MET A 1 31.76 -31.92 18.49
C MET A 1 30.52 -31.16 18.86
N THR A 2 30.43 -29.93 18.37
CA THR A 2 29.21 -29.13 18.53
C THR A 2 28.25 -29.58 17.45
N ASP A 3 27.18 -30.26 17.84
CA ASP A 3 26.04 -30.54 16.96
C ASP A 3 25.55 -29.21 16.44
N ASN A 4 25.92 -28.88 15.22
CA ASN A 4 25.22 -27.87 14.43
C ASN A 4 23.90 -28.50 13.97
N ALA A 5 22.93 -28.63 14.86
CA ALA A 5 21.56 -28.87 14.44
C ALA A 5 21.21 -27.68 13.54
N ALA A 6 20.98 -27.93 12.26
CA ALA A 6 20.50 -26.90 11.34
C ALA A 6 19.24 -26.33 11.96
N VAL A 7 19.26 -25.02 12.26
CA VAL A 7 18.07 -24.32 12.76
C VAL A 7 16.99 -24.51 11.71
N ALA A 8 15.87 -25.12 12.10
CA ALA A 8 14.75 -25.28 11.19
C ALA A 8 14.29 -23.89 10.72
N THR A 9 14.27 -23.67 9.41
CA THR A 9 13.87 -22.41 8.82
C THR A 9 12.59 -22.58 8.00
N ARG A 10 11.71 -21.59 8.08
CA ARG A 10 10.50 -21.51 7.26
C ARG A 10 10.69 -20.42 6.22
N LEU A 11 10.32 -20.70 4.98
CA LEU A 11 10.41 -19.71 3.90
C LEU A 11 9.14 -18.88 3.86
N PHE A 12 9.29 -17.55 3.79
CA PHE A 12 8.20 -16.61 3.58
C PHE A 12 8.53 -15.69 2.40
N THR A 13 7.55 -15.49 1.52
CA THR A 13 7.73 -14.77 0.26
C THR A 13 6.77 -13.61 0.18
N SER A 14 7.27 -12.44 -0.26
CA SER A 14 6.47 -11.30 -0.67
C SER A 14 6.89 -10.84 -2.07
N GLU A 15 5.98 -10.16 -2.76
CA GLU A 15 6.25 -9.57 -4.07
C GLU A 15 5.91 -8.09 -4.12
N SER A 16 6.53 -7.37 -5.04
CA SER A 16 6.17 -6.02 -5.41
C SER A 16 6.25 -5.85 -6.93
N VAL A 17 5.69 -4.77 -7.43
CA VAL A 17 5.69 -4.46 -8.86
C VAL A 17 6.08 -3.00 -9.10
N THR A 18 6.59 -2.72 -10.30
CA THR A 18 6.90 -1.34 -10.70
C THR A 18 5.64 -0.53 -11.00
N GLU A 19 5.79 0.78 -11.11
CA GLU A 19 4.70 1.68 -11.53
C GLU A 19 4.16 1.38 -12.93
N GLY A 20 4.96 0.69 -13.78
CA GLY A 20 4.58 0.30 -15.14
C GLY A 20 3.82 -1.03 -15.23
N HIS A 21 3.60 -1.73 -14.12
CA HIS A 21 2.71 -2.89 -14.09
C HIS A 21 1.27 -2.47 -14.40
N PRO A 22 0.51 -3.19 -15.25
CA PRO A 22 -0.83 -2.78 -15.67
C PRO A 22 -1.79 -2.41 -14.55
N ASP A 23 -1.84 -3.20 -13.47
CA ASP A 23 -2.68 -2.89 -12.31
C ASP A 23 -2.23 -1.60 -11.59
N LYS A 24 -0.91 -1.34 -11.50
CA LYS A 24 -0.40 -0.14 -10.85
C LYS A 24 -0.55 1.12 -11.70
N ILE A 25 -0.55 0.99 -13.02
CA ILE A 25 -0.98 2.06 -13.93
C ILE A 25 -2.42 2.49 -13.61
N CYS A 26 -3.31 1.51 -13.41
CA CYS A 26 -4.70 1.79 -13.06
C CYS A 26 -4.83 2.48 -11.71
N ASP A 27 -4.10 2.01 -10.70
CA ASP A 27 -4.06 2.64 -9.38
C ASP A 27 -3.52 4.08 -9.47
N ALA A 28 -2.46 4.31 -10.23
CA ALA A 28 -1.87 5.63 -10.42
C ALA A 28 -2.83 6.60 -11.11
N ILE A 29 -3.56 6.16 -12.14
CA ILE A 29 -4.56 6.98 -12.83
C ILE A 29 -5.72 7.31 -11.89
N SER A 30 -6.25 6.32 -11.17
CA SER A 30 -7.38 6.52 -10.26
C SER A 30 -7.04 7.47 -9.12
N ASP A 31 -5.86 7.35 -8.53
CA ASP A 31 -5.40 8.26 -7.47
C ASP A 31 -4.99 9.65 -7.99
N ALA A 32 -4.47 9.75 -9.22
CA ALA A 32 -4.22 11.06 -9.84
C ALA A 32 -5.53 11.83 -10.08
N ILE A 33 -6.61 11.14 -10.46
CA ILE A 33 -7.95 11.75 -10.59
C ILE A 33 -8.46 12.20 -9.21
N LEU A 34 -8.33 11.36 -8.19
CA LEU A 34 -8.70 11.70 -6.82
C LEU A 34 -7.97 12.95 -6.33
N ASP A 35 -6.64 12.98 -6.46
CA ASP A 35 -5.82 14.11 -6.01
C ASP A 35 -6.18 15.41 -6.73
N ALA A 36 -6.39 15.34 -8.06
CA ALA A 36 -6.78 16.52 -8.84
C ALA A 36 -8.17 17.07 -8.48
N LEU A 37 -9.07 16.21 -8.01
CA LEU A 37 -10.38 16.63 -7.50
C LEU A 37 -10.26 17.25 -6.11
N LEU A 38 -9.54 16.58 -5.17
CA LEU A 38 -9.34 17.06 -3.80
C LEU A 38 -8.58 18.39 -3.74
N GLU A 39 -7.63 18.63 -4.64
CA GLU A 39 -6.90 19.89 -4.73
C GLU A 39 -7.83 21.09 -4.95
N LYS A 40 -8.91 20.90 -5.72
CA LYS A 40 -9.87 21.95 -6.06
C LYS A 40 -11.10 21.98 -5.16
N ASP A 41 -11.52 20.81 -4.68
CA ASP A 41 -12.66 20.62 -3.81
C ASP A 41 -12.36 19.52 -2.78
N PRO A 42 -11.86 19.88 -1.59
CA PRO A 42 -11.60 18.91 -0.52
C PRO A 42 -12.83 18.12 -0.05
N ALA A 43 -14.04 18.59 -0.37
CA ALA A 43 -15.28 17.90 -0.03
C ALA A 43 -15.70 16.86 -1.09
N SER A 44 -14.92 16.66 -2.15
CA SER A 44 -15.19 15.69 -3.20
C SER A 44 -15.41 14.28 -2.64
N ARG A 45 -16.43 13.60 -3.17
CA ARG A 45 -16.68 12.18 -2.95
C ARG A 45 -16.33 11.45 -4.23
N VAL A 46 -15.39 10.53 -4.15
CA VAL A 46 -14.78 9.89 -5.33
C VAL A 46 -14.71 8.38 -5.13
N ALA A 47 -15.20 7.66 -6.11
CA ALA A 47 -15.02 6.22 -6.27
C ALA A 47 -14.77 5.98 -7.75
N VAL A 48 -13.49 5.96 -8.16
CA VAL A 48 -13.07 5.86 -9.56
C VAL A 48 -12.14 4.67 -9.74
N GLU A 49 -12.54 3.76 -10.59
CA GLU A 49 -11.75 2.63 -11.04
C GLU A 49 -11.29 2.84 -12.47
N THR A 50 -10.11 2.29 -12.77
CA THR A 50 -9.50 2.32 -14.09
C THR A 50 -9.25 0.90 -14.58
N LEU A 51 -9.49 0.67 -15.88
CA LEU A 51 -9.08 -0.53 -16.60
C LEU A 51 -8.15 -0.10 -17.74
N VAL A 52 -7.03 -0.80 -17.89
CA VAL A 52 -6.13 -0.65 -19.04
C VAL A 52 -6.01 -1.97 -19.78
N THR A 53 -5.95 -1.88 -21.12
CA THR A 53 -5.64 -2.99 -22.02
C THR A 53 -4.98 -2.43 -23.26
N THR A 54 -4.63 -3.27 -24.24
CA THR A 54 -3.96 -2.85 -25.48
C THR A 54 -4.60 -1.61 -26.10
N GLY A 55 -3.89 -0.49 -26.09
CA GLY A 55 -4.29 0.77 -26.72
C GLY A 55 -5.48 1.50 -26.08
N GLN A 56 -6.00 1.05 -24.92
CA GLN A 56 -7.21 1.59 -24.30
C GLN A 56 -7.06 1.81 -22.80
N VAL A 57 -7.64 2.92 -22.33
CA VAL A 57 -7.90 3.22 -20.90
C VAL A 57 -9.39 3.45 -20.74
N HIS A 58 -9.99 2.80 -19.78
CA HIS A 58 -11.38 3.02 -19.38
C HIS A 58 -11.39 3.51 -17.92
N VAL A 59 -11.99 4.67 -17.69
CA VAL A 59 -12.18 5.26 -16.36
C VAL A 59 -13.66 5.21 -16.05
N VAL A 60 -14.03 4.53 -14.98
CA VAL A 60 -15.42 4.31 -14.58
C VAL A 60 -15.62 4.63 -13.10
N GLY A 61 -16.84 4.90 -12.66
CA GLY A 61 -17.16 5.14 -11.26
C GLY A 61 -18.14 6.25 -11.02
N GLU A 62 -18.21 6.74 -9.80
CA GLU A 62 -19.09 7.80 -9.34
C GLU A 62 -18.34 8.90 -8.61
N VAL A 63 -18.73 10.14 -8.89
CA VAL A 63 -18.12 11.33 -8.28
C VAL A 63 -19.22 12.33 -7.89
N ARG A 64 -19.05 12.96 -6.70
CA ARG A 64 -19.80 14.15 -6.28
C ARG A 64 -18.79 15.24 -5.93
N THR A 65 -18.72 16.30 -6.74
CA THR A 65 -17.72 17.37 -6.61
C THR A 65 -18.19 18.65 -7.28
N GLU A 66 -17.70 19.79 -6.81
CA GLU A 66 -17.82 21.09 -7.49
C GLU A 66 -16.61 21.36 -8.44
N ALA A 67 -15.61 20.48 -8.43
CA ALA A 67 -14.40 20.64 -9.24
C ALA A 67 -14.58 20.13 -10.67
N TYR A 68 -13.86 20.74 -11.60
CA TYR A 68 -13.66 20.23 -12.96
C TYR A 68 -12.20 19.79 -13.16
N VAL A 69 -12.02 18.60 -13.67
CA VAL A 69 -10.71 18.01 -14.03
C VAL A 69 -10.75 17.49 -15.45
N GLU A 70 -9.71 17.82 -16.24
CA GLU A 70 -9.54 17.31 -17.60
C GLU A 70 -8.94 15.90 -17.55
N ILE A 71 -9.78 14.89 -17.29
CA ILE A 71 -9.38 13.50 -17.05
C ILE A 71 -8.57 12.92 -18.21
N PRO A 72 -8.91 13.10 -19.50
CA PRO A 72 -8.09 12.56 -20.59
C PRO A 72 -6.66 13.06 -20.61
N ALA A 73 -6.45 14.34 -20.30
CA ALA A 73 -5.10 14.91 -20.22
C ALA A 73 -4.33 14.30 -19.04
N LEU A 74 -4.95 14.21 -17.88
CA LEU A 74 -4.38 13.62 -16.68
C LEU A 74 -3.96 12.15 -16.89
N VAL A 75 -4.83 11.35 -17.52
CA VAL A 75 -4.53 9.95 -17.87
C VAL A 75 -3.27 9.87 -18.75
N ARG A 76 -3.20 10.72 -19.81
CA ARG A 76 -2.05 10.74 -20.70
C ARG A 76 -0.76 11.16 -20.01
N ASP A 77 -0.83 12.16 -19.14
CA ASP A 77 0.34 12.66 -18.42
C ASP A 77 0.83 11.62 -17.41
N THR A 78 -0.07 10.90 -16.74
CA THR A 78 0.28 9.77 -15.86
C THR A 78 1.01 8.67 -16.64
N LEU A 79 0.47 8.23 -17.77
CA LEU A 79 1.09 7.21 -18.62
C LEU A 79 2.49 7.63 -19.11
N LYS A 80 2.64 8.87 -19.56
CA LYS A 80 3.94 9.41 -20.02
C LYS A 80 4.95 9.49 -18.89
N SER A 81 4.53 9.89 -17.69
CA SER A 81 5.42 9.98 -16.51
C SER A 81 5.96 8.61 -16.09
N ILE A 82 5.19 7.55 -16.28
CA ILE A 82 5.60 6.16 -16.07
C ILE A 82 6.61 5.72 -17.13
N GLY A 83 6.53 6.26 -18.35
CA GLY A 83 7.43 5.93 -19.48
C GLY A 83 6.74 5.24 -20.66
N PHE A 84 5.41 5.21 -20.68
CA PHE A 84 4.65 4.71 -21.83
C PHE A 84 4.43 5.82 -22.87
N THR A 85 5.46 6.04 -23.68
CA THR A 85 5.55 7.17 -24.62
C THR A 85 5.44 6.78 -26.10
N SER A 86 5.49 5.49 -26.39
CA SER A 86 5.31 4.97 -27.76
C SER A 86 4.80 3.53 -27.75
N SER A 87 4.24 3.08 -28.87
CA SER A 87 3.81 1.69 -29.06
C SER A 87 4.97 0.67 -28.99
N GLU A 88 6.21 1.11 -29.22
CA GLU A 88 7.40 0.26 -29.15
C GLU A 88 7.70 -0.21 -27.71
N VAL A 89 7.31 0.58 -26.70
CA VAL A 89 7.45 0.19 -25.29
C VAL A 89 6.21 -0.54 -24.75
N GLY A 90 5.25 -0.88 -25.61
CA GLY A 90 4.09 -1.67 -25.26
C GLY A 90 2.81 -0.86 -24.99
N PHE A 91 2.89 0.48 -24.89
CA PHE A 91 1.73 1.36 -24.73
C PHE A 91 2.10 2.82 -25.07
N ASP A 92 1.21 3.58 -25.67
CA ASP A 92 1.47 4.98 -26.00
C ASP A 92 0.43 5.91 -25.37
N GLY A 93 0.83 6.61 -24.32
CA GLY A 93 0.01 7.60 -23.62
C GLY A 93 -0.44 8.77 -24.51
N ASN A 94 0.25 9.05 -25.64
CA ASN A 94 -0.15 10.13 -26.55
C ASN A 94 -1.35 9.74 -27.42
N THR A 95 -1.45 8.47 -27.82
CA THR A 95 -2.39 8.00 -28.86
C THR A 95 -3.43 6.99 -28.37
N CYS A 96 -3.31 6.45 -27.15
CA CYS A 96 -4.29 5.50 -26.60
C CYS A 96 -5.70 6.08 -26.57
N GLY A 97 -6.71 5.22 -26.74
CA GLY A 97 -8.11 5.58 -26.49
C GLY A 97 -8.34 5.81 -24.99
N VAL A 98 -9.04 6.89 -24.64
CA VAL A 98 -9.45 7.16 -23.25
C VAL A 98 -10.97 7.25 -23.25
N ASN A 99 -11.62 6.32 -22.55
CA ASN A 99 -13.06 6.26 -22.39
C ASN A 99 -13.42 6.58 -20.94
N ILE A 100 -14.41 7.45 -20.75
CA ILE A 100 -14.84 7.91 -19.42
C ILE A 100 -16.32 7.61 -19.28
N ALA A 101 -16.67 6.88 -18.20
CA ALA A 101 -18.05 6.58 -17.81
C ALA A 101 -18.17 6.83 -16.29
N ILE A 102 -18.19 8.12 -15.90
CA ILE A 102 -18.34 8.57 -14.53
C ILE A 102 -19.76 9.11 -14.35
N GLY A 103 -20.48 8.57 -13.36
CA GLY A 103 -21.80 9.01 -12.95
C GLY A 103 -21.78 9.84 -11.67
N GLU A 104 -22.95 10.26 -11.23
CA GLU A 104 -23.15 10.90 -9.93
C GLU A 104 -23.28 9.84 -8.83
N GLN A 105 -22.75 10.12 -7.65
CA GLN A 105 -22.95 9.29 -6.47
C GLN A 105 -24.44 9.21 -6.10
N SER A 106 -24.92 8.01 -5.74
CA SER A 106 -26.29 7.83 -5.24
C SER A 106 -26.60 8.75 -4.06
N GLN A 107 -27.73 9.49 -4.15
CA GLN A 107 -28.17 10.38 -3.09
C GLN A 107 -28.51 9.63 -1.79
N GLU A 108 -29.02 8.41 -1.87
CA GLU A 108 -29.37 7.58 -0.72
C GLU A 108 -28.12 7.16 0.07
N ILE A 109 -27.05 6.75 -0.63
CA ILE A 109 -25.76 6.43 -0.02
C ILE A 109 -25.16 7.68 0.60
N GLY A 110 -25.14 8.81 -0.13
CA GLY A 110 -24.62 10.09 0.36
C GLY A 110 -25.31 10.53 1.65
N ALA A 111 -26.65 10.50 1.70
CA ALA A 111 -27.41 10.91 2.88
C ALA A 111 -27.13 10.04 4.13
N GLY A 112 -26.92 8.74 3.95
CA GLY A 112 -26.59 7.82 5.07
C GLY A 112 -25.18 8.03 5.62
N VAL A 113 -24.25 8.46 4.76
CA VAL A 113 -22.86 8.76 5.14
C VAL A 113 -22.72 10.14 5.75
N ASP A 114 -23.35 11.15 5.16
CA ASP A 114 -23.27 12.55 5.62
C ASP A 114 -24.04 12.78 6.94
N ASN A 115 -24.96 11.88 7.33
CA ASN A 115 -25.76 11.98 8.56
C ASN A 115 -25.89 10.60 9.21
N SER A 116 -24.97 10.27 10.10
CA SER A 116 -24.87 8.97 10.76
C SER A 116 -26.10 8.55 11.56
N THR A 117 -26.16 7.29 11.96
CA THR A 117 -27.20 6.78 12.88
C THR A 117 -27.14 7.51 14.22
N GLU A 118 -25.95 7.78 14.73
CA GLU A 118 -25.70 8.50 15.98
C GLU A 118 -26.18 9.96 15.87
N ALA A 119 -25.91 10.62 14.74
CA ALA A 119 -26.40 11.99 14.49
C ALA A 119 -27.94 12.08 14.41
N ARG A 120 -28.59 11.06 13.83
CA ARG A 120 -30.06 11.00 13.77
C ARG A 120 -30.71 10.69 15.11
N ALA A 121 -30.04 9.92 15.97
CA ALA A 121 -30.57 9.54 17.29
C ALA A 121 -30.43 10.66 18.31
N HIS A 122 -29.43 11.55 18.19
CA HIS A 122 -29.10 12.61 19.16
C HIS A 122 -29.06 12.09 20.61
N ASP A 123 -28.35 10.98 20.83
CA ASP A 123 -28.17 10.40 22.16
C ASP A 123 -27.43 11.37 23.10
N GLU A 124 -27.51 11.15 24.42
CA GLU A 124 -26.88 12.01 25.43
C GLU A 124 -25.37 12.18 25.25
N ASP A 125 -24.70 11.17 24.66
CA ASP A 125 -23.25 11.14 24.38
C ASP A 125 -22.89 11.60 22.95
N TYR A 126 -23.83 12.25 22.22
CA TYR A 126 -23.60 12.68 20.84
C TYR A 126 -22.51 13.76 20.75
N ASP A 127 -21.48 13.47 19.97
CA ASP A 127 -20.38 14.38 19.64
C ASP A 127 -20.58 14.91 18.21
N ALA A 128 -21.04 16.15 18.08
CA ALA A 128 -21.37 16.77 16.79
C ALA A 128 -20.18 16.82 15.81
N GLU A 129 -18.95 16.83 16.31
CA GLU A 129 -17.77 16.87 15.47
C GLU A 129 -17.44 15.50 14.85
N ASN A 130 -17.54 14.42 15.64
CA ASN A 130 -17.06 13.11 15.23
C ASN A 130 -18.17 12.09 14.93
N ASP A 131 -19.39 12.30 15.43
CA ASP A 131 -20.53 11.43 15.19
C ASP A 131 -21.39 11.85 13.98
N THR A 132 -21.12 12.99 13.35
CA THR A 132 -21.93 13.47 12.22
C THR A 132 -21.81 12.55 11.00
N ALA A 133 -20.61 12.17 10.61
CA ALA A 133 -20.38 11.30 9.46
C ALA A 133 -20.36 9.83 9.86
N GLY A 134 -21.14 9.02 9.16
CA GLY A 134 -21.11 7.57 9.26
C GLY A 134 -20.07 6.95 8.32
N ALA A 135 -19.74 5.68 8.55
CA ALA A 135 -18.92 4.92 7.63
C ALA A 135 -19.59 4.79 6.25
N GLY A 136 -18.81 4.98 5.18
CA GLY A 136 -19.28 4.94 3.80
C GLY A 136 -19.71 3.57 3.32
N ASP A 137 -19.30 2.51 4.03
CA ASP A 137 -19.67 1.12 3.77
C ASP A 137 -19.53 0.29 5.06
N GLN A 138 -20.05 -0.91 5.04
CA GLN A 138 -19.65 -1.96 5.97
C GLN A 138 -18.28 -2.51 5.58
N GLY A 139 -17.54 -3.06 6.54
CA GLY A 139 -16.27 -3.71 6.25
C GLY A 139 -15.42 -3.90 7.48
N LEU A 140 -14.30 -4.60 7.26
CA LEU A 140 -13.26 -4.79 8.26
C LEU A 140 -11.90 -4.45 7.65
N MET A 141 -11.06 -3.76 8.40
CA MET A 141 -9.75 -3.29 7.95
C MET A 141 -8.69 -3.69 8.95
N PHE A 142 -7.50 -4.00 8.44
CA PHE A 142 -6.37 -4.44 9.24
C PHE A 142 -5.20 -3.46 9.14
N GLY A 143 -4.50 -3.31 10.25
CA GLY A 143 -3.17 -2.72 10.31
C GLY A 143 -2.19 -3.71 10.92
N TYR A 144 -0.93 -3.62 10.50
CA TYR A 144 0.15 -4.46 11.00
C TYR A 144 1.43 -3.65 11.17
N ALA A 145 2.24 -4.04 12.12
CA ALA A 145 3.61 -3.57 12.29
C ALA A 145 4.46 -4.67 12.96
N SER A 146 5.75 -4.67 12.64
CA SER A 146 6.75 -5.50 13.31
C SER A 146 8.05 -4.71 13.48
N ASN A 147 8.92 -5.15 14.39
CA ASN A 147 10.23 -4.55 14.62
C ASN A 147 11.32 -5.06 13.64
N GLU A 148 10.93 -5.76 12.56
CA GLU A 148 11.86 -6.34 11.59
C GLU A 148 12.64 -5.28 10.79
N THR A 149 12.03 -4.11 10.58
CA THR A 149 12.65 -2.97 9.88
C THR A 149 12.48 -1.67 10.68
N ALA A 150 13.29 -0.66 10.36
CA ALA A 150 13.22 0.65 11.03
C ALA A 150 11.87 1.37 10.78
N GLU A 151 11.23 1.11 9.66
CA GLU A 151 9.91 1.60 9.31
C GLU A 151 8.76 0.78 9.91
N TYR A 152 9.07 -0.28 10.67
CA TYR A 152 8.11 -1.19 11.30
C TYR A 152 7.27 -1.98 10.28
N MET A 153 7.91 -2.43 9.20
CA MET A 153 7.32 -3.29 8.16
C MET A 153 7.90 -4.69 8.20
N PRO A 154 7.16 -5.70 7.72
CA PRO A 154 7.72 -7.01 7.43
C PRO A 154 8.86 -6.91 6.42
N LEU A 155 9.99 -7.53 6.73
CA LEU A 155 11.21 -7.43 5.91
C LEU A 155 11.03 -7.87 4.45
N PRO A 156 10.31 -8.98 4.13
CA PRO A 156 10.16 -9.41 2.74
C PRO A 156 9.48 -8.37 1.85
N ILE A 157 8.36 -7.79 2.29
CA ILE A 157 7.66 -6.77 1.50
C ILE A 157 8.44 -5.45 1.43
N ALA A 158 9.08 -5.05 2.53
CA ALA A 158 9.92 -3.85 2.56
C ALA A 158 11.07 -3.95 1.54
N LEU A 159 11.75 -5.10 1.46
CA LEU A 159 12.80 -5.33 0.48
C LEU A 159 12.23 -5.40 -0.96
N ALA A 160 11.12 -6.11 -1.17
CA ALA A 160 10.48 -6.18 -2.49
C ALA A 160 10.11 -4.79 -3.04
N HIS A 161 9.55 -3.91 -2.20
CA HIS A 161 9.26 -2.52 -2.59
C HIS A 161 10.51 -1.72 -2.92
N ARG A 162 11.56 -1.83 -2.12
CA ARG A 162 12.85 -1.15 -2.38
C ARG A 162 13.46 -1.60 -3.70
N LEU A 163 13.42 -2.90 -4.00
CA LEU A 163 13.90 -3.47 -5.28
C LEU A 163 13.08 -2.95 -6.47
N SER A 164 11.73 -2.97 -6.40
CA SER A 164 10.87 -2.46 -7.47
C SER A 164 11.07 -0.97 -7.71
N ARG A 165 11.21 -0.17 -6.65
CA ARG A 165 11.49 1.26 -6.75
C ARG A 165 12.87 1.53 -7.36
N ARG A 166 13.90 0.79 -6.93
CA ARG A 166 15.24 0.92 -7.50
C ARG A 166 15.29 0.49 -8.97
N LEU A 167 14.56 -0.57 -9.34
CA LEU A 167 14.43 -1.00 -10.72
C LEU A 167 13.86 0.11 -11.62
N THR A 168 12.84 0.81 -11.15
CA THR A 168 12.30 1.97 -11.86
C THR A 168 13.28 3.14 -11.91
N GLN A 169 13.99 3.40 -10.81
CA GLN A 169 14.98 4.47 -10.75
C GLN A 169 16.10 4.24 -11.76
N VAL A 170 16.72 3.05 -11.79
CA VAL A 170 17.84 2.77 -12.71
C VAL A 170 17.41 2.86 -14.17
N ARG A 171 16.15 2.55 -14.48
CA ARG A 171 15.56 2.74 -15.80
C ARG A 171 15.40 4.21 -16.15
N LYS A 172 14.75 5.00 -15.27
CA LYS A 172 14.45 6.42 -15.54
C LYS A 172 15.71 7.29 -15.61
N GLU A 173 16.73 6.94 -14.83
CA GLU A 173 18.00 7.64 -14.78
C GLU A 173 19.01 7.15 -15.84
N GLY A 174 18.66 6.11 -16.62
CA GLY A 174 19.55 5.53 -17.63
C GLY A 174 20.82 4.90 -17.04
N ILE A 175 20.75 4.39 -15.81
CA ILE A 175 21.85 3.67 -15.16
C ILE A 175 21.99 2.26 -15.76
N VAL A 176 20.85 1.63 -16.02
CA VAL A 176 20.77 0.34 -16.74
C VAL A 176 19.96 0.55 -18.01
N ASP A 177 20.66 0.46 -19.14
CA ASP A 177 20.03 0.59 -20.44
C ASP A 177 19.08 -0.58 -20.74
N HIS A 178 18.27 -0.44 -21.80
CA HIS A 178 17.37 -1.47 -22.32
C HIS A 178 16.18 -1.84 -21.43
N LEU A 179 16.02 -1.27 -20.22
CA LEU A 179 14.88 -1.51 -19.36
C LEU A 179 13.63 -0.76 -19.83
N ARG A 180 12.48 -1.42 -19.70
CA ARG A 180 11.15 -0.88 -19.99
C ARG A 180 10.29 -0.79 -18.72
N PRO A 181 9.11 -0.10 -18.75
CA PRO A 181 8.41 0.28 -17.52
C PRO A 181 7.88 -0.88 -16.68
N ASP A 182 7.44 -1.99 -17.28
CA ASP A 182 6.81 -3.09 -16.57
C ASP A 182 7.85 -3.98 -15.87
N GLY A 183 7.56 -4.36 -14.63
CA GLY A 183 8.44 -5.24 -13.88
C GLY A 183 7.85 -5.68 -12.55
N LYS A 184 8.42 -6.76 -12.02
CA LYS A 184 8.06 -7.37 -10.74
C LYS A 184 9.30 -7.76 -9.97
N THR A 185 9.22 -7.70 -8.66
CA THR A 185 10.23 -8.27 -7.76
C THR A 185 9.57 -9.20 -6.76
N GLN A 186 10.22 -10.30 -6.45
CA GLN A 186 9.78 -11.24 -5.43
C GLN A 186 10.96 -11.56 -4.52
N VAL A 187 10.70 -11.62 -3.23
CA VAL A 187 11.72 -11.84 -2.20
C VAL A 187 11.27 -12.95 -1.28
N THR A 188 12.14 -13.93 -1.08
CA THR A 188 11.94 -15.03 -0.14
C THR A 188 12.98 -14.95 0.96
N PHE A 189 12.52 -14.82 2.21
CA PHE A 189 13.35 -14.90 3.41
C PHE A 189 13.12 -16.22 4.14
N ALA A 190 14.18 -16.75 4.71
CA ALA A 190 14.12 -17.79 5.71
C ALA A 190 13.91 -17.16 7.10
N TYR A 191 13.00 -17.75 7.87
CA TYR A 191 12.67 -17.37 9.24
C TYR A 191 12.95 -18.50 10.20
N THR A 192 13.43 -18.19 11.39
CA THR A 192 13.59 -19.15 12.50
C THR A 192 12.22 -19.54 13.07
N ASP A 193 12.20 -20.52 13.97
CA ASP A 193 10.97 -20.92 14.68
C ASP A 193 10.44 -19.81 15.59
N ASP A 194 11.28 -18.87 16.03
CA ASP A 194 10.90 -17.68 16.80
C ASP A 194 10.37 -16.55 15.92
N ASN A 195 10.21 -16.80 14.61
CA ASN A 195 9.80 -15.84 13.59
C ASN A 195 10.76 -14.65 13.39
N GLU A 196 12.04 -14.85 13.60
CA GLU A 196 13.07 -13.86 13.29
C GLU A 196 13.64 -14.11 11.88
N PRO A 197 13.86 -13.06 11.06
CA PRO A 197 14.51 -13.20 9.77
C PRO A 197 15.92 -13.76 9.92
N SER A 198 16.24 -14.82 9.18
CA SER A 198 17.53 -15.52 9.23
C SER A 198 18.43 -15.12 8.07
N HIS A 199 18.01 -15.35 6.84
CA HIS A 199 18.77 -15.02 5.64
C HIS A 199 17.83 -14.80 4.44
N LEU A 200 18.35 -14.09 3.44
CA LEU A 200 17.73 -13.92 2.13
C LEU A 200 18.00 -15.17 1.29
N ASP A 201 16.96 -15.94 1.02
CA ASP A 201 17.03 -17.19 0.27
C ASP A 201 17.02 -16.92 -1.25
N THR A 202 15.95 -16.29 -1.75
CA THR A 202 15.76 -16.10 -3.20
C THR A 202 15.21 -14.70 -3.51
N VAL A 203 15.76 -14.10 -4.57
CA VAL A 203 15.24 -12.88 -5.19
C VAL A 203 14.91 -13.17 -6.65
N VAL A 204 13.71 -12.80 -7.08
CA VAL A 204 13.30 -12.83 -8.49
C VAL A 204 13.12 -11.39 -8.97
N ILE A 205 13.74 -11.03 -10.07
CA ILE A 205 13.51 -9.77 -10.78
C ILE A 205 13.03 -10.11 -12.19
N SER A 206 11.76 -9.82 -12.46
CA SER A 206 11.19 -9.90 -13.81
C SER A 206 10.99 -8.48 -14.33
N THR A 207 11.69 -8.12 -15.39
CA THR A 207 11.65 -6.77 -15.95
C THR A 207 11.47 -6.80 -17.46
N GLN A 208 10.59 -5.96 -17.95
CA GLN A 208 10.43 -5.73 -19.37
C GLN A 208 11.69 -5.06 -19.91
N HIS A 209 12.12 -5.51 -21.10
CA HIS A 209 13.33 -5.01 -21.78
C HIS A 209 13.09 -4.91 -23.29
N ASP A 210 13.94 -4.22 -23.99
CA ASP A 210 13.91 -4.21 -25.45
C ASP A 210 14.53 -5.49 -26.04
N ALA A 211 14.41 -5.67 -27.37
CA ALA A 211 14.78 -6.91 -28.03
C ALA A 211 16.31 -7.08 -28.21
N ASP A 212 17.12 -6.06 -27.90
CA ASP A 212 18.54 -6.06 -28.16
C ASP A 212 19.34 -6.82 -27.09
N VAL A 213 18.70 -7.15 -25.96
CA VAL A 213 19.32 -7.88 -24.83
C VAL A 213 18.46 -9.06 -24.38
N ASP A 214 19.11 -9.99 -23.67
CA ASP A 214 18.48 -11.16 -23.06
C ASP A 214 18.67 -11.20 -21.53
N SER A 215 18.11 -12.22 -20.89
CA SER A 215 18.20 -12.38 -19.44
C SER A 215 19.64 -12.53 -18.94
N ALA A 216 20.52 -13.13 -19.74
CA ALA A 216 21.92 -13.33 -19.38
C ALA A 216 22.68 -11.99 -19.35
N TRP A 217 22.37 -11.09 -20.29
CA TRP A 217 22.92 -9.72 -20.28
C TRP A 217 22.41 -8.93 -19.08
N LEU A 218 21.10 -9.05 -18.76
CA LEU A 218 20.45 -8.31 -17.69
C LEU A 218 20.95 -8.71 -16.28
N GLU A 219 21.36 -9.95 -16.08
CA GLU A 219 21.68 -10.47 -14.74
C GLU A 219 22.79 -9.67 -14.05
N GLY A 220 23.89 -9.35 -14.73
CA GLY A 220 25.00 -8.59 -14.17
C GLY A 220 24.58 -7.18 -13.69
N PRO A 221 24.05 -6.34 -14.57
CA PRO A 221 23.56 -4.99 -14.19
C PRO A 221 22.47 -5.02 -13.10
N LEU A 222 21.51 -5.94 -13.15
CA LEU A 222 20.46 -6.02 -12.14
C LEU A 222 20.98 -6.51 -10.79
N ARG A 223 21.98 -7.38 -10.78
CA ARG A 223 22.67 -7.80 -9.56
C ARG A 223 23.36 -6.62 -8.89
N SER A 224 24.22 -5.90 -9.61
CA SER A 224 25.01 -4.79 -9.03
C SER A 224 24.18 -3.54 -8.76
N GLU A 225 23.40 -3.08 -9.74
CA GLU A 225 22.73 -1.77 -9.68
C GLU A 225 21.37 -1.80 -8.99
N VAL A 226 20.76 -2.99 -8.83
CA VAL A 226 19.47 -3.13 -8.16
C VAL A 226 19.61 -3.91 -6.87
N LEU A 227 19.98 -5.20 -6.91
CA LEU A 227 19.99 -6.06 -5.71
C LEU A 227 21.05 -5.60 -4.70
N GLU A 228 22.32 -5.63 -5.07
CA GLU A 228 23.42 -5.34 -4.14
C GLU A 228 23.39 -3.86 -3.68
N TRP A 229 23.00 -2.95 -4.58
CA TRP A 229 22.78 -1.56 -4.22
C TRP A 229 21.73 -1.40 -3.13
N VAL A 230 20.54 -2.04 -3.29
CA VAL A 230 19.45 -1.98 -2.30
C VAL A 230 19.83 -2.65 -0.98
N ILE A 231 20.49 -3.82 -1.04
CA ILE A 231 20.98 -4.51 0.16
C ILE A 231 21.88 -3.62 1.00
N LYS A 232 22.82 -2.93 0.35
CA LYS A 232 23.74 -1.98 1.00
C LYS A 232 23.02 -0.73 1.51
N ASP A 233 22.17 -0.12 0.69
CA ASP A 233 21.43 1.10 1.05
C ASP A 233 20.49 0.87 2.24
N ALA A 234 19.90 -0.32 2.33
CA ALA A 234 19.01 -0.72 3.41
C ALA A 234 19.73 -1.29 4.66
N GLY A 235 21.06 -1.46 4.63
CA GLY A 235 21.81 -2.08 5.73
C GLY A 235 21.46 -3.54 5.97
N LEU A 236 21.17 -4.30 4.91
CA LEU A 236 20.69 -5.68 4.96
C LEU A 236 21.79 -6.71 4.63
N GLU A 237 23.07 -6.30 4.57
CA GLU A 237 24.20 -7.15 4.19
C GLU A 237 24.31 -8.41 5.05
N LYS A 238 23.89 -8.35 6.31
CA LYS A 238 23.89 -9.51 7.22
C LYS A 238 23.00 -10.68 6.76
N TYR A 239 22.01 -10.39 5.91
CA TYR A 239 21.08 -11.39 5.38
C TYR A 239 21.46 -11.90 3.98
N TYR A 240 22.31 -11.16 3.26
CA TYR A 240 22.73 -11.48 1.90
C TYR A 240 24.02 -12.29 1.92
N THR A 241 23.97 -13.51 1.37
CA THR A 241 25.09 -14.46 1.37
C THR A 241 25.39 -14.97 -0.04
N GLU A 242 26.51 -15.71 -0.19
CA GLU A 242 26.85 -16.36 -1.46
C GLU A 242 25.81 -17.42 -1.89
N ASP A 243 25.03 -17.94 -0.95
CA ASP A 243 23.97 -18.92 -1.21
C ASP A 243 22.65 -18.25 -1.67
N THR A 244 22.54 -16.90 -1.59
CA THR A 244 21.34 -16.19 -2.05
C THR A 244 21.16 -16.35 -3.56
N THR A 245 20.04 -16.93 -3.97
CA THR A 245 19.70 -17.13 -5.38
C THR A 245 19.10 -15.88 -5.98
N LEU A 246 19.66 -15.40 -7.12
CA LEU A 246 19.05 -14.38 -7.96
C LEU A 246 18.52 -14.99 -9.26
N LEU A 247 17.24 -14.79 -9.56
CA LEU A 247 16.58 -15.21 -10.79
C LEU A 247 16.15 -13.98 -11.59
N VAL A 248 16.70 -13.79 -12.77
CA VAL A 248 16.36 -12.69 -13.68
C VAL A 248 15.58 -13.23 -14.86
N ASN A 249 14.36 -12.73 -15.08
CA ASN A 249 13.46 -13.17 -16.15
C ASN A 249 13.45 -14.69 -16.33
N PRO A 250 13.11 -15.49 -15.30
CA PRO A 250 13.26 -16.95 -15.35
C PRO A 250 12.38 -17.62 -16.42
N SER A 251 11.38 -16.92 -16.94
CA SER A 251 10.58 -17.39 -18.09
C SER A 251 11.23 -17.14 -19.45
N GLY A 252 12.40 -16.48 -19.47
CA GLY A 252 13.12 -16.09 -20.67
C GLY A 252 12.89 -14.62 -21.03
N SER A 253 12.53 -14.33 -22.29
CA SER A 253 12.35 -12.96 -22.79
C SER A 253 11.10 -12.30 -22.22
N PHE A 254 11.19 -11.01 -21.89
CA PHE A 254 10.07 -10.17 -21.44
C PHE A 254 10.05 -8.86 -22.23
N ILE A 255 9.89 -8.95 -23.54
CA ILE A 255 9.86 -7.80 -24.46
C ILE A 255 8.45 -7.19 -24.48
N LEU A 256 7.41 -8.01 -24.53
CA LEU A 256 6.02 -7.58 -24.49
C LEU A 256 5.55 -7.47 -23.05
N GLY A 257 5.25 -6.25 -22.59
CA GLY A 257 4.79 -5.97 -21.24
C GLY A 257 3.83 -4.77 -21.20
N GLY A 258 3.50 -4.33 -20.00
CA GLY A 258 2.50 -3.28 -19.79
C GLY A 258 1.11 -3.71 -20.29
N PRO A 259 0.21 -2.74 -20.59
CA PRO A 259 -1.17 -3.03 -21.00
C PRO A 259 -1.32 -3.83 -22.30
N MET A 260 -0.25 -3.93 -23.11
CA MET A 260 -0.24 -4.79 -24.30
C MET A 260 0.00 -6.26 -23.94
N GLY A 261 0.73 -6.54 -22.85
CA GLY A 261 1.01 -7.89 -22.37
C GLY A 261 -0.14 -8.47 -21.54
N ASP A 262 -0.73 -7.66 -20.65
CA ASP A 262 -1.82 -8.07 -19.76
C ASP A 262 -2.71 -6.86 -19.42
N ALA A 263 -4.00 -7.13 -19.22
CA ALA A 263 -4.94 -6.09 -18.78
C ALA A 263 -4.74 -5.76 -17.29
N GLY A 264 -4.87 -4.48 -16.94
CA GLY A 264 -4.84 -3.99 -15.57
C GLY A 264 -6.18 -3.48 -15.08
N LEU A 265 -6.37 -3.51 -13.77
CA LEU A 265 -7.53 -2.98 -13.06
C LEU A 265 -7.10 -2.35 -11.74
N THR A 266 -7.75 -1.25 -11.35
CA THR A 266 -7.59 -0.65 -10.02
C THR A 266 -7.91 -1.66 -8.92
N GLY A 267 -7.08 -1.71 -7.87
CA GLY A 267 -7.35 -2.53 -6.69
C GLY A 267 -7.05 -4.02 -6.85
N ARG A 268 -6.21 -4.42 -7.81
CA ARG A 268 -5.79 -5.83 -7.99
C ARG A 268 -4.43 -6.17 -7.38
N LYS A 269 -3.81 -5.25 -6.66
CA LYS A 269 -2.53 -5.43 -5.96
C LYS A 269 -2.63 -5.10 -4.46
N ILE A 270 -3.79 -5.40 -3.86
CA ILE A 270 -4.11 -5.02 -2.47
C ILE A 270 -3.15 -5.61 -1.43
N ILE A 271 -2.56 -6.76 -1.69
CA ILE A 271 -1.58 -7.40 -0.80
C ILE A 271 -0.20 -6.75 -0.97
N VAL A 272 0.18 -6.38 -2.20
CA VAL A 272 1.37 -5.57 -2.50
C VAL A 272 1.24 -4.17 -1.86
N ASP A 273 0.06 -3.58 -1.92
CA ASP A 273 -0.22 -2.26 -1.34
C ASP A 273 -0.10 -2.22 0.18
N THR A 274 -0.18 -3.36 0.85
CA THR A 274 -0.22 -3.48 2.31
C THR A 274 1.01 -4.18 2.88
N TYR A 275 0.89 -5.45 3.27
CA TYR A 275 1.93 -6.12 4.08
C TYR A 275 2.53 -7.36 3.42
N GLY A 276 2.32 -7.56 2.11
CA GLY A 276 2.92 -8.67 1.34
C GLY A 276 2.53 -10.07 1.81
N GLY A 277 1.36 -10.21 2.44
CA GLY A 277 0.86 -11.50 2.97
C GLY A 277 1.21 -11.78 4.43
N MET A 278 1.98 -10.92 5.11
CA MET A 278 2.32 -11.11 6.53
C MET A 278 1.13 -10.85 7.46
N ALA A 279 0.22 -9.96 7.07
CA ALA A 279 -0.98 -9.63 7.82
C ALA A 279 -2.25 -10.14 7.13
N ARG A 280 -3.34 -10.21 7.89
CA ARG A 280 -4.69 -10.39 7.34
C ARG A 280 -5.06 -9.16 6.49
N HIS A 281 -6.07 -9.32 5.64
CA HIS A 281 -6.60 -8.25 4.80
C HIS A 281 -8.12 -8.29 4.75
N GLY A 282 -8.76 -7.12 4.82
CA GLY A 282 -10.22 -7.02 4.78
C GLY A 282 -10.84 -7.12 3.37
N GLY A 283 -10.01 -7.01 2.33
CA GLY A 283 -10.43 -7.10 0.93
C GLY A 283 -10.66 -5.76 0.23
N GLY A 284 -10.70 -4.64 0.96
CA GLY A 284 -10.89 -3.30 0.40
C GLY A 284 -9.66 -2.78 -0.36
N ALA A 285 -9.85 -2.27 -1.57
CA ALA A 285 -8.83 -1.54 -2.32
C ALA A 285 -8.78 -0.07 -1.90
N PHE A 286 -7.64 0.60 -2.11
CA PHE A 286 -7.41 1.99 -1.72
C PHE A 286 -7.59 2.97 -2.87
N SER A 287 -6.87 2.75 -3.97
CA SER A 287 -6.76 3.71 -5.07
C SER A 287 -8.11 4.08 -5.67
N GLY A 288 -8.27 5.37 -5.98
CA GLY A 288 -9.51 5.92 -6.54
C GLY A 288 -10.62 6.23 -5.52
N LYS A 289 -10.40 5.95 -4.24
CA LYS A 289 -11.37 6.18 -3.15
C LYS A 289 -10.97 7.39 -2.31
N ASP A 290 -11.88 8.35 -2.12
CA ASP A 290 -11.70 9.44 -1.15
C ASP A 290 -11.77 8.92 0.30
N PRO A 291 -11.28 9.69 1.30
CA PRO A 291 -11.16 9.20 2.67
C PRO A 291 -12.48 8.95 3.41
N SER A 292 -13.64 9.28 2.85
CA SER A 292 -14.94 8.87 3.41
C SER A 292 -15.17 7.36 3.30
N LYS A 293 -14.44 6.69 2.41
CA LYS A 293 -14.44 5.24 2.26
C LYS A 293 -13.49 4.65 3.31
N VAL A 294 -14.09 3.95 4.28
CA VAL A 294 -13.34 3.33 5.40
C VAL A 294 -12.36 2.25 4.95
N ASP A 295 -12.57 1.63 3.79
CA ASP A 295 -11.61 0.73 3.15
C ASP A 295 -10.21 1.35 3.09
N ARG A 296 -10.13 2.66 2.82
CA ARG A 296 -8.88 3.40 2.75
C ARG A 296 -8.53 4.07 4.07
N SER A 297 -9.38 4.94 4.58
CA SER A 297 -9.08 5.75 5.77
C SER A 297 -8.87 4.91 7.03
N ALA A 298 -9.70 3.89 7.24
CA ALA A 298 -9.56 3.03 8.41
C ALA A 298 -8.39 2.04 8.29
N ALA A 299 -8.02 1.58 7.09
CA ALA A 299 -6.80 0.80 6.90
C ALA A 299 -5.55 1.65 7.23
N TYR A 300 -5.53 2.93 6.85
CA TYR A 300 -4.47 3.86 7.22
C TYR A 300 -4.44 4.11 8.74
N ALA A 301 -5.61 4.29 9.37
CA ALA A 301 -5.69 4.41 10.82
C ALA A 301 -5.20 3.15 11.54
N MET A 302 -5.53 1.96 11.04
CA MET A 302 -5.05 0.70 11.63
C MET A 302 -3.53 0.53 11.48
N ARG A 303 -2.94 0.97 10.35
CA ARG A 303 -1.48 1.06 10.23
C ARG A 303 -0.88 1.99 11.29
N TRP A 304 -1.46 3.17 11.47
CA TRP A 304 -1.04 4.13 12.49
C TRP A 304 -1.13 3.55 13.91
N VAL A 305 -2.21 2.85 14.23
CA VAL A 305 -2.40 2.15 15.52
C VAL A 305 -1.31 1.07 15.70
N ALA A 306 -1.19 0.13 14.78
CA ALA A 306 -0.26 -0.99 14.89
C ALA A 306 1.20 -0.51 15.00
N LYS A 307 1.59 0.49 14.20
CA LYS A 307 2.93 1.07 14.22
C LYS A 307 3.24 1.72 15.57
N ASN A 308 2.31 2.47 16.15
CA ASN A 308 2.50 3.08 17.45
C ASN A 308 2.52 2.05 18.59
N ILE A 309 1.79 0.93 18.51
CA ILE A 309 1.88 -0.18 19.47
C ILE A 309 3.32 -0.73 19.53
N VAL A 310 3.89 -1.06 18.36
CA VAL A 310 5.24 -1.65 18.29
C VAL A 310 6.29 -0.61 18.69
N ALA A 311 6.18 0.62 18.19
CA ALA A 311 7.11 1.70 18.54
C ALA A 311 7.06 2.08 20.03
N ALA A 312 5.91 1.93 20.71
CA ALA A 312 5.79 2.11 22.15
C ALA A 312 6.44 0.98 22.95
N GLY A 313 6.91 -0.08 22.29
CA GLY A 313 7.51 -1.25 22.94
C GLY A 313 6.48 -2.09 23.71
N LEU A 314 5.21 -2.07 23.29
CA LEU A 314 4.16 -2.89 23.91
C LEU A 314 4.19 -4.32 23.37
N ALA A 315 4.69 -4.51 22.15
CA ALA A 315 4.90 -5.81 21.48
C ALA A 315 5.95 -5.68 20.39
N ASP A 316 6.60 -6.79 19.98
CA ASP A 316 7.54 -6.82 18.85
C ASP A 316 6.82 -6.82 17.50
N ARG A 317 5.57 -7.27 17.47
CA ARG A 317 4.64 -7.20 16.34
C ARG A 317 3.21 -7.09 16.83
N ALA A 318 2.39 -6.41 16.05
CA ALA A 318 0.99 -6.22 16.36
C ALA A 318 0.14 -6.17 15.09
N GLU A 319 -1.03 -6.79 15.14
CA GLU A 319 -2.09 -6.64 14.17
C GLU A 319 -3.31 -6.02 14.86
N ALA A 320 -3.93 -5.03 14.22
CA ALA A 320 -5.14 -4.41 14.70
C ALA A 320 -6.24 -4.51 13.64
N GLN A 321 -7.44 -4.94 14.02
CA GLN A 321 -8.62 -4.97 13.16
C GLN A 321 -9.66 -3.98 13.67
N VAL A 322 -10.25 -3.21 12.76
CA VAL A 322 -11.46 -2.42 13.03
C VAL A 322 -12.58 -2.84 12.08
N ALA A 323 -13.83 -2.80 12.54
CA ALA A 323 -14.99 -3.12 11.73
C ALA A 323 -16.05 -2.02 11.83
N TYR A 324 -16.72 -1.76 10.69
CA TYR A 324 -17.79 -0.76 10.59
C TYR A 324 -19.07 -1.35 10.01
N ALA A 325 -20.17 -0.70 10.33
CA ALA A 325 -21.44 -0.85 9.63
C ALA A 325 -21.75 0.46 8.86
N ILE A 326 -22.29 0.32 7.66
CA ILE A 326 -22.64 1.49 6.82
C ILE A 326 -23.54 2.47 7.59
N GLY A 327 -23.25 3.76 7.47
CA GLY A 327 -24.01 4.82 8.10
C GLY A 327 -23.87 4.94 9.62
N ARG A 328 -22.97 4.18 10.26
CA ARG A 328 -22.61 4.33 11.68
C ARG A 328 -21.28 5.05 11.83
N ALA A 329 -21.22 5.98 12.80
CA ALA A 329 -19.97 6.66 13.14
C ALA A 329 -19.06 5.77 14.00
N LYS A 330 -19.63 5.14 15.05
CA LYS A 330 -18.84 4.32 15.97
C LYS A 330 -18.53 2.95 15.36
N PRO A 331 -17.26 2.48 15.41
CA PRO A 331 -16.90 1.13 15.01
C PRO A 331 -17.76 0.07 15.72
N VAL A 332 -18.06 -1.01 15.02
CA VAL A 332 -18.79 -2.15 15.61
C VAL A 332 -17.87 -3.16 16.29
N GLY A 333 -16.55 -3.06 16.06
CA GLY A 333 -15.56 -3.92 16.69
C GLY A 333 -14.13 -3.38 16.52
N LEU A 334 -13.32 -3.63 17.53
CA LEU A 334 -11.87 -3.47 17.52
C LEU A 334 -11.25 -4.75 18.12
N TYR A 335 -10.21 -5.26 17.47
CA TYR A 335 -9.44 -6.41 17.91
C TYR A 335 -7.96 -6.14 17.73
N VAL A 336 -7.16 -6.49 18.73
CA VAL A 336 -5.69 -6.38 18.72
C VAL A 336 -5.08 -7.73 19.03
N GLU A 337 -4.10 -8.15 18.26
CA GLU A 337 -3.36 -9.39 18.43
C GLU A 337 -1.85 -9.12 18.34
N THR A 338 -1.09 -9.62 19.32
CA THR A 338 0.38 -9.52 19.35
C THR A 338 1.08 -10.83 19.03
N PHE A 339 0.33 -11.88 18.71
CA PHE A 339 0.87 -13.22 18.39
C PHE A 339 1.76 -13.81 19.50
N GLY A 340 1.43 -13.50 20.76
CA GLY A 340 2.20 -13.94 21.91
C GLY A 340 3.50 -13.15 22.17
N ASN A 341 3.71 -12.03 21.47
CA ASN A 341 4.88 -11.16 21.62
C ASN A 341 4.59 -9.88 22.43
N ALA A 342 3.49 -9.86 23.21
CA ALA A 342 3.26 -8.76 24.14
C ALA A 342 4.40 -8.64 25.15
N LYS A 343 4.76 -7.41 25.51
CA LYS A 343 5.71 -7.13 26.56
C LYS A 343 5.30 -7.82 27.86
N GLU A 344 6.28 -8.28 28.65
CA GLU A 344 6.04 -8.92 29.95
C GLU A 344 5.12 -8.07 30.83
N GLY A 345 4.08 -8.70 31.38
CA GLY A 345 3.06 -8.04 32.21
C GLY A 345 1.88 -7.44 31.43
N LEU A 346 1.91 -7.44 30.09
CA LEU A 346 0.81 -7.02 29.23
C LEU A 346 0.11 -8.22 28.57
N SER A 347 -1.13 -8.00 28.18
CA SER A 347 -1.92 -8.89 27.35
C SER A 347 -2.51 -8.12 26.16
N ASP A 348 -2.97 -8.84 25.14
CA ASP A 348 -3.68 -8.23 23.99
C ASP A 348 -4.87 -7.39 24.46
N ALA A 349 -5.58 -7.84 25.49
CA ALA A 349 -6.69 -7.09 26.10
C ALA A 349 -6.26 -5.77 26.74
N ASN A 350 -5.11 -5.74 27.43
CA ASN A 350 -4.56 -4.50 28.00
C ASN A 350 -4.16 -3.51 26.89
N ILE A 351 -3.51 -4.01 25.82
CA ILE A 351 -3.09 -3.20 24.68
C ILE A 351 -4.32 -2.65 23.94
N GLN A 352 -5.34 -3.50 23.70
CA GLN A 352 -6.59 -3.06 23.09
C GLN A 352 -7.31 -1.99 23.93
N ALA A 353 -7.31 -2.11 25.25
CA ALA A 353 -7.87 -1.10 26.14
C ALA A 353 -7.12 0.23 26.03
N ALA A 354 -5.78 0.20 25.95
CA ALA A 354 -4.96 1.37 25.73
C ALA A 354 -5.24 2.01 24.36
N VAL A 355 -5.40 1.22 23.30
CA VAL A 355 -5.78 1.71 21.97
C VAL A 355 -7.13 2.43 22.01
N ASN A 356 -8.16 1.83 22.64
CA ASN A 356 -9.47 2.46 22.79
C ASN A 356 -9.43 3.79 23.55
N GLN A 357 -8.48 3.97 24.44
CA GLN A 357 -8.30 5.22 25.21
C GLN A 357 -7.59 6.31 24.39
N VAL A 358 -6.69 5.92 23.49
CA VAL A 358 -5.76 6.85 22.82
C VAL A 358 -6.22 7.25 21.42
N PHE A 359 -6.95 6.37 20.71
CA PHE A 359 -7.38 6.59 19.32
C PHE A 359 -8.90 6.71 19.20
N ASP A 360 -9.34 7.74 18.52
CA ASP A 360 -10.71 7.85 18.06
C ASP A 360 -10.79 7.28 16.63
N LEU A 361 -11.48 6.16 16.49
CA LEU A 361 -11.58 5.42 15.23
C LEU A 361 -12.89 5.71 14.47
N ARG A 362 -13.62 6.76 14.81
CA ARG A 362 -14.75 7.24 14.03
C ARG A 362 -14.25 7.85 12.71
N PRO A 363 -14.94 7.66 11.57
CA PRO A 363 -14.47 8.13 10.26
C PRO A 363 -14.09 9.61 10.22
N ALA A 364 -14.90 10.49 10.81
CA ALA A 364 -14.60 11.93 10.86
C ALA A 364 -13.34 12.23 11.67
N ALA A 365 -13.14 11.56 12.80
CA ALA A 365 -11.95 11.70 13.62
C ALA A 365 -10.68 11.23 12.87
N ILE A 366 -10.73 10.09 12.21
CA ILE A 366 -9.62 9.57 11.40
C ILE A 366 -9.23 10.57 10.30
N ILE A 367 -10.22 11.09 9.55
CA ILE A 367 -9.98 12.06 8.46
C ILE A 367 -9.30 13.31 9.00
N ARG A 368 -9.74 13.82 10.13
CA ARG A 368 -9.17 15.01 10.79
C ARG A 368 -7.78 14.75 11.36
N GLU A 369 -7.62 13.68 12.14
CA GLU A 369 -6.36 13.34 12.83
C GLU A 369 -5.21 13.05 11.85
N LEU A 370 -5.52 12.41 10.73
CA LEU A 370 -4.57 12.09 9.68
C LEU A 370 -4.55 13.12 8.54
N ASP A 371 -5.36 14.19 8.63
CA ASP A 371 -5.43 15.27 7.62
C ASP A 371 -5.56 14.73 6.19
N LEU A 372 -6.60 13.89 5.97
CA LEU A 372 -6.77 13.10 4.75
C LEU A 372 -7.47 13.82 3.59
N LEU A 373 -7.93 15.06 3.78
CA LEU A 373 -8.59 15.82 2.71
C LEU A 373 -7.62 16.55 1.77
N ARG A 374 -6.36 16.12 1.76
CA ARG A 374 -5.28 16.67 0.92
C ARG A 374 -5.00 15.77 -0.28
N PRO A 375 -4.43 16.31 -1.37
CA PRO A 375 -4.00 15.52 -2.52
C PRO A 375 -2.67 14.80 -2.22
N ILE A 376 -2.72 13.69 -1.48
CA ILE A 376 -1.57 12.91 -1.01
C ILE A 376 -1.57 11.45 -1.49
N TYR A 377 -2.48 11.09 -2.39
CA TYR A 377 -2.77 9.70 -2.72
C TYR A 377 -1.99 9.17 -3.92
N ALA A 378 -1.83 9.94 -4.99
CA ALA A 378 -1.13 9.51 -6.20
C ALA A 378 0.31 9.03 -5.92
N GLN A 379 1.00 9.64 -4.96
CA GLN A 379 2.36 9.26 -4.57
C GLN A 379 2.43 7.87 -3.88
N THR A 380 1.30 7.32 -3.43
CA THR A 380 1.21 6.00 -2.79
C THR A 380 0.80 4.89 -3.75
N ALA A 381 0.43 5.23 -4.99
CA ALA A 381 -0.11 4.28 -5.95
C ALA A 381 0.86 3.17 -6.37
N ALA A 382 2.16 3.31 -6.13
CA ALA A 382 3.18 2.27 -6.35
C ALA A 382 4.12 2.18 -5.15
N TYR A 383 4.74 1.00 -4.97
CA TYR A 383 5.74 0.70 -3.93
C TYR A 383 5.20 0.67 -2.51
N GLY A 384 3.91 0.37 -2.35
CA GLY A 384 3.22 0.22 -1.08
C GLY A 384 2.70 1.52 -0.48
N HIS A 385 1.61 1.40 0.29
CA HIS A 385 1.01 2.52 1.04
C HIS A 385 1.61 2.67 2.44
N PHE A 386 2.36 1.67 2.92
CA PHE A 386 2.90 1.63 4.27
C PHE A 386 4.43 1.49 4.26
N GLY A 387 5.07 1.96 5.35
CA GLY A 387 6.51 1.86 5.53
C GLY A 387 7.33 2.74 4.57
N ARG A 388 6.73 3.76 3.97
CA ARG A 388 7.41 4.68 3.07
C ARG A 388 8.29 5.65 3.86
N THR A 389 9.56 5.74 3.48
CA THR A 389 10.54 6.65 4.08
C THR A 389 10.97 7.77 3.14
N ASP A 390 10.54 7.69 1.89
CA ASP A 390 10.82 8.64 0.81
C ASP A 390 9.77 9.75 0.68
N ILE A 391 8.62 9.59 1.32
CA ILE A 391 7.51 10.55 1.36
C ILE A 391 6.96 10.65 2.78
N GLU A 392 6.38 11.80 3.13
CA GLU A 392 5.73 11.99 4.43
C GLU A 392 4.27 11.57 4.35
N LEU A 393 3.91 10.58 5.16
CA LEU A 393 2.54 10.06 5.25
C LEU A 393 2.02 10.17 6.69
N PRO A 394 0.83 10.75 6.91
CA PRO A 394 0.30 10.98 8.26
C PRO A 394 0.14 9.71 9.09
N TRP A 395 -0.24 8.60 8.45
CA TRP A 395 -0.43 7.30 9.11
C TRP A 395 0.89 6.57 9.48
N GLU A 396 2.03 7.13 9.09
CA GLU A 396 3.35 6.64 9.50
C GLU A 396 3.94 7.38 10.72
N GLN A 397 3.22 8.36 11.29
CA GLN A 397 3.68 9.14 12.44
C GLN A 397 3.68 8.33 13.74
N LEU A 398 4.68 8.59 14.59
CA LEU A 398 4.85 7.98 15.92
C LEU A 398 4.34 8.90 17.06
N ASN A 399 3.32 9.68 16.80
CA ASN A 399 2.82 10.75 17.67
C ASN A 399 1.91 10.26 18.81
N ARG A 400 1.66 8.95 18.93
CA ARG A 400 0.85 8.34 19.99
C ARG A 400 1.64 7.41 20.92
N VAL A 401 2.94 7.29 20.73
CA VAL A 401 3.82 6.38 21.49
C VAL A 401 3.72 6.64 23.01
N GLU A 402 3.93 7.87 23.44
CA GLU A 402 3.91 8.21 24.87
C GLU A 402 2.50 8.05 25.49
N ALA A 403 1.45 8.41 24.73
CA ALA A 403 0.08 8.23 25.20
C ALA A 403 -0.28 6.74 25.37
N LEU A 404 0.15 5.89 24.43
CA LEU A 404 -0.04 4.44 24.54
C LEU A 404 0.72 3.83 25.71
N ARG A 405 1.97 4.26 25.95
CA ARG A 405 2.76 3.82 27.11
C ARG A 405 2.04 4.16 28.41
N ALA A 406 1.61 5.40 28.56
CA ALA A 406 0.88 5.85 29.75
C ALA A 406 -0.45 5.10 29.95
N ALA A 407 -1.22 4.89 28.86
CA ALA A 407 -2.49 4.14 28.92
C ALA A 407 -2.29 2.65 29.22
N ALA A 408 -1.14 2.07 28.86
CA ALA A 408 -0.75 0.71 29.19
C ALA A 408 -0.10 0.56 30.57
N GLY A 409 0.11 1.66 31.30
CA GLY A 409 0.70 1.65 32.65
C GLY A 409 2.23 1.55 32.65
N LEU A 410 2.92 2.04 31.61
CA LEU A 410 4.38 2.00 31.45
C LEU A 410 5.03 3.39 31.57
#